data_34172036100a6178c5917683612893b9
#
_entry.id   34172036100a6178c5917683612893b9
#
_cell.length_a   1.000
_cell.length_b   1.000
_cell.length_c   1.000
_cell.angle_alpha   90.00
_cell.angle_beta   90.00
_cell.angle_gamma   90.00
#
_symmetry.space_group_name_H-M   'P 1'
#
loop_
_entity.id
_entity.type
_entity.pdbx_description
1 polymer ?
#
loop_
_entity_poly.entity_id
_entity_poly.type
_entity_poly.pdbx_seq_one_letter_code
_entity_poly.pdbx_strand_id
1 'polypeptide(L)'
;LPWNSESASLRILPFMDFAAQLKSSIDIVKVVGEYVRLRRVGATGRYVGLCPFHQEKTPSFNVNQTRQFFKCFGCGKGGDALNFVMEVDGLTFPEALKMLAERNGIPMPQRTEYSDANSKLRGALHDMHAIAAQLYVAGLQGPQGREARDYLARRGMSPELIDTFQLGYSDPS
;
A
#
# COMPACT_ATOMS: atom_id res chain seq x y z
N LEU A 1 29.78 -7.11 22.23
CA LEU A 1 29.42 -7.78 20.96
C LEU A 1 29.02 -6.69 19.96
N PRO A 2 29.67 -6.56 18.79
CA PRO A 2 29.33 -5.55 17.83
C PRO A 2 28.00 -5.90 17.12
N TRP A 3 27.10 -4.96 17.11
CA TRP A 3 25.86 -4.99 16.34
C TRP A 3 26.21 -4.95 14.85
N ASN A 4 26.00 -6.05 14.15
CA ASN A 4 26.23 -6.13 12.71
C ASN A 4 25.02 -5.57 11.97
N SER A 5 25.11 -4.35 11.49
CA SER A 5 24.05 -3.58 10.83
C SER A 5 23.71 -4.06 9.40
N GLU A 6 24.49 -4.99 8.86
CA GLU A 6 24.30 -5.48 7.47
C GLU A 6 23.23 -6.54 7.30
N SER A 7 22.78 -7.20 8.37
CA SER A 7 21.83 -8.32 8.26
C SER A 7 20.36 -7.92 8.25
N ALA A 8 20.02 -6.67 8.56
CA ALA A 8 18.63 -6.19 8.64
C ALA A 8 18.06 -5.67 7.31
N SER A 9 18.91 -5.21 6.39
CA SER A 9 18.46 -4.64 5.10
C SER A 9 18.07 -5.64 4.02
N LEU A 10 18.41 -6.93 4.18
CA LEU A 10 18.29 -7.93 3.09
C LEU A 10 16.98 -8.74 3.08
N ARG A 11 15.98 -8.47 3.91
CA ARG A 11 14.90 -9.46 4.16
C ARG A 11 13.44 -9.01 3.99
N ILE A 12 13.20 -7.78 3.52
CA ILE A 12 11.86 -7.34 3.06
C ILE A 12 11.70 -7.57 1.54
N LEU A 13 12.74 -8.04 0.90
CA LEU A 13 12.98 -8.08 -0.53
C LEU A 13 12.16 -9.10 -1.37
N PRO A 14 11.73 -10.30 -0.93
CA PRO A 14 11.21 -11.24 -1.93
C PRO A 14 9.90 -10.80 -2.59
N PHE A 15 9.02 -10.10 -1.88
CA PHE A 15 7.70 -9.74 -2.41
C PHE A 15 7.70 -8.40 -3.14
N MET A 16 8.50 -7.43 -2.68
CA MET A 16 8.70 -6.16 -3.40
C MET A 16 9.58 -6.36 -4.63
N ASP A 17 10.61 -7.22 -4.53
CA ASP A 17 11.42 -7.63 -5.68
C ASP A 17 10.58 -8.36 -6.72
N PHE A 18 9.69 -9.26 -6.29
CA PHE A 18 8.80 -9.97 -7.20
C PHE A 18 7.83 -9.02 -7.92
N ALA A 19 7.25 -8.06 -7.23
CA ALA A 19 6.39 -7.04 -7.85
C ALA A 19 7.18 -6.18 -8.87
N ALA A 20 8.41 -5.80 -8.54
CA ALA A 20 9.29 -5.08 -9.45
C ALA A 20 9.69 -5.94 -10.66
N GLN A 21 10.02 -7.20 -10.44
CA GLN A 21 10.32 -8.17 -11.49
C GLN A 21 9.12 -8.39 -12.40
N LEU A 22 7.93 -8.59 -11.83
CA LEU A 22 6.69 -8.74 -12.59
C LEU A 22 6.43 -7.50 -13.45
N LYS A 23 6.52 -6.29 -12.87
CA LYS A 23 6.35 -5.02 -13.61
C LYS A 23 7.32 -4.87 -14.76
N SER A 24 8.55 -5.34 -14.64
CA SER A 24 9.55 -5.29 -15.72
C SER A 24 9.31 -6.32 -16.83
N SER A 25 8.58 -7.40 -16.52
CA SER A 25 8.32 -8.51 -17.41
C SER A 25 7.00 -8.40 -18.18
N ILE A 26 6.08 -7.54 -17.74
CA ILE A 26 4.77 -7.34 -18.37
C ILE A 26 4.73 -6.05 -19.18
N ASP A 27 3.95 -6.05 -20.26
CA ASP A 27 3.70 -4.86 -21.08
C ASP A 27 2.32 -4.29 -20.73
N ILE A 28 2.30 -3.07 -20.19
CA ILE A 28 1.06 -2.39 -19.82
C ILE A 28 0.08 -2.26 -20.98
N VAL A 29 0.57 -2.13 -22.21
CA VAL A 29 -0.30 -2.02 -23.40
C VAL A 29 -1.05 -3.32 -23.64
N LYS A 30 -0.41 -4.48 -23.40
CA LYS A 30 -1.06 -5.79 -23.48
C LYS A 30 -2.11 -5.93 -22.39
N VAL A 31 -1.74 -5.64 -21.13
CA VAL A 31 -2.65 -5.74 -19.99
C VAL A 31 -3.88 -4.84 -20.16
N VAL A 32 -3.67 -3.57 -20.49
CA VAL A 32 -4.77 -2.61 -20.68
C VAL A 32 -5.58 -2.94 -21.94
N GLY A 33 -4.93 -3.47 -22.98
CA GLY A 33 -5.57 -3.84 -24.24
C GLY A 33 -6.62 -4.95 -24.13
N GLU A 34 -6.59 -5.74 -23.05
CA GLU A 34 -7.63 -6.74 -22.73
C GLU A 34 -8.95 -6.09 -22.32
N TYR A 35 -8.91 -4.89 -21.76
CA TYR A 35 -10.07 -4.15 -21.23
C TYR A 35 -10.49 -2.97 -22.08
N VAL A 36 -9.51 -2.32 -22.74
CA VAL A 36 -9.70 -1.05 -23.45
C VAL A 36 -9.19 -1.16 -24.87
N ARG A 37 -10.01 -0.75 -25.83
CA ARG A 37 -9.59 -0.64 -27.22
C ARG A 37 -8.59 0.51 -27.38
N LEU A 38 -7.30 0.18 -27.47
CA LEU A 38 -6.21 1.13 -27.56
C LEU A 38 -5.86 1.44 -29.03
N ARG A 39 -5.65 2.72 -29.35
CA ARG A 39 -5.15 3.20 -30.63
C ARG A 39 -3.77 3.81 -30.43
N ARG A 40 -2.79 3.38 -31.24
CA ARG A 40 -1.43 3.96 -31.19
C ARG A 40 -1.45 5.39 -31.77
N VAL A 41 -0.74 6.30 -31.08
CA VAL A 41 -0.59 7.70 -31.51
C VAL A 41 0.89 8.03 -31.67
N GLY A 42 1.30 8.30 -32.91
CA GLY A 42 2.70 8.60 -33.26
C GLY A 42 3.64 7.40 -33.10
N ALA A 43 4.94 7.67 -33.11
CA ALA A 43 6.01 6.66 -33.07
C ALA A 43 6.52 6.37 -31.63
N THR A 44 6.11 7.14 -30.63
CA THR A 44 6.72 7.19 -29.29
C THR A 44 6.15 6.18 -28.28
N GLY A 45 5.48 5.11 -28.73
CA GLY A 45 4.88 4.12 -27.83
C GLY A 45 3.74 4.67 -26.96
N ARG A 46 3.03 5.68 -27.46
CA ARG A 46 1.84 6.25 -26.84
C ARG A 46 0.59 5.62 -27.43
N TYR A 47 -0.36 5.25 -26.56
CA TYR A 47 -1.66 4.71 -26.94
C TYR A 47 -2.77 5.51 -26.25
N VAL A 48 -3.93 5.59 -26.90
CA VAL A 48 -5.09 6.34 -26.43
C VAL A 48 -6.35 5.50 -26.60
N GLY A 49 -7.24 5.55 -25.63
CA GLY A 49 -8.54 4.88 -25.65
C GLY A 49 -9.58 5.60 -24.81
N LEU A 50 -10.79 5.06 -24.75
CA LEU A 50 -11.82 5.51 -23.83
C LEU A 50 -11.51 4.99 -22.43
N CYS A 51 -11.75 5.80 -21.41
CA CYS A 51 -11.45 5.45 -20.04
C CYS A 51 -12.43 4.38 -19.51
N PRO A 52 -11.95 3.31 -18.87
CA PRO A 52 -12.83 2.30 -18.26
C PRO A 52 -13.39 2.76 -16.90
N PHE A 53 -12.85 3.83 -16.32
CA PHE A 53 -13.19 4.29 -14.96
C PHE A 53 -14.24 5.40 -14.92
N HIS A 54 -14.57 6.00 -16.06
CA HIS A 54 -15.64 6.99 -16.21
C HIS A 54 -16.18 7.01 -17.63
N GLN A 55 -17.41 7.49 -17.78
CA GLN A 55 -18.04 7.59 -19.10
C GLN A 55 -17.53 8.81 -19.85
N GLU A 56 -17.05 8.60 -21.08
CA GLU A 56 -16.60 9.67 -21.96
C GLU A 56 -16.86 9.32 -23.42
N LYS A 57 -17.01 10.35 -24.26
CA LYS A 57 -17.17 10.20 -25.72
C LYS A 57 -15.86 10.44 -26.47
N THR A 58 -14.96 11.21 -25.88
CA THR A 58 -13.67 11.58 -26.45
C THR A 58 -12.55 10.88 -25.68
N PRO A 59 -11.65 10.15 -26.35
CA PRO A 59 -10.60 9.41 -25.67
C PRO A 59 -9.67 10.33 -24.84
N SER A 60 -9.66 10.16 -23.52
CA SER A 60 -8.75 10.87 -22.61
C SER A 60 -7.80 9.93 -21.85
N PHE A 61 -7.99 8.62 -22.01
CA PHE A 61 -7.17 7.60 -21.39
C PHE A 61 -5.91 7.34 -22.21
N ASN A 62 -4.75 7.62 -21.63
CA ASN A 62 -3.45 7.50 -22.27
C ASN A 62 -2.63 6.41 -21.62
N VAL A 63 -1.96 5.57 -22.43
CA VAL A 63 -1.01 4.55 -22.00
C VAL A 63 0.34 4.83 -22.65
N ASN A 64 1.39 4.87 -21.85
CA ASN A 64 2.76 5.05 -22.30
C ASN A 64 3.51 3.72 -22.16
N GLN A 65 3.76 3.05 -23.27
CA GLN A 65 4.46 1.77 -23.32
C GLN A 65 5.91 1.89 -22.84
N THR A 66 6.62 2.95 -23.22
CA THR A 66 8.04 3.13 -22.87
C THR A 66 8.22 3.32 -21.37
N ARG A 67 7.30 4.04 -20.73
CA ARG A 67 7.36 4.33 -19.29
C ARG A 67 6.52 3.38 -18.45
N GLN A 68 5.79 2.44 -19.08
CA GLN A 68 4.95 1.45 -18.42
C GLN A 68 3.94 2.05 -17.45
N PHE A 69 3.25 3.15 -17.84
CA PHE A 69 2.19 3.76 -17.04
C PHE A 69 1.01 4.21 -17.88
N PHE A 70 -0.15 4.34 -17.23
CA PHE A 70 -1.35 4.98 -17.79
C PHE A 70 -1.71 6.26 -17.05
N LYS A 71 -2.40 7.15 -17.73
CA LYS A 71 -3.00 8.36 -17.16
C LYS A 71 -4.28 8.71 -17.92
N CYS A 72 -5.37 8.86 -17.19
CA CYS A 72 -6.59 9.45 -17.70
C CYS A 72 -6.60 10.96 -17.40
N PHE A 73 -6.74 11.77 -18.45
CA PHE A 73 -6.83 13.23 -18.29
C PHE A 73 -8.26 13.70 -18.00
N GLY A 74 -9.27 12.83 -18.11
CA GLY A 74 -10.65 13.12 -17.74
C GLY A 74 -10.89 12.96 -16.24
N CYS A 75 -10.63 11.78 -15.66
CA CYS A 75 -10.89 11.51 -14.24
C CYS A 75 -9.65 11.59 -13.34
N GLY A 76 -8.47 11.85 -13.89
CA GLY A 76 -7.24 11.97 -13.12
C GLY A 76 -6.60 10.65 -12.65
N LYS A 77 -7.24 9.49 -12.83
CA LYS A 77 -6.67 8.18 -12.47
C LYS A 77 -5.42 7.89 -13.27
N GLY A 78 -4.45 7.23 -12.64
CA GLY A 78 -3.19 6.85 -13.28
C GLY A 78 -2.38 5.90 -12.42
N GLY A 79 -1.45 5.18 -13.04
CA GLY A 79 -0.61 4.20 -12.37
C GLY A 79 0.05 3.25 -13.35
N ASP A 80 0.61 2.17 -12.83
CA ASP A 80 1.18 1.06 -13.61
C ASP A 80 0.14 -0.03 -13.91
N ALA A 81 0.57 -1.15 -14.49
CA ALA A 81 -0.31 -2.26 -14.84
C ALA A 81 -0.99 -2.90 -13.61
N LEU A 82 -0.30 -2.97 -12.44
CA LEU A 82 -0.90 -3.46 -11.21
C LEU A 82 -2.00 -2.52 -10.72
N ASN A 83 -1.73 -1.21 -10.67
CA ASN A 83 -2.74 -0.22 -10.30
C ASN A 83 -3.94 -0.26 -11.23
N PHE A 84 -3.72 -0.45 -12.54
CA PHE A 84 -4.80 -0.55 -13.51
C PHE A 84 -5.73 -1.72 -13.19
N VAL A 85 -5.18 -2.91 -12.97
CA VAL A 85 -5.96 -4.13 -12.70
C VAL A 85 -6.67 -4.04 -11.35
N MET A 86 -6.00 -3.52 -10.31
CA MET A 86 -6.62 -3.28 -9.01
C MET A 86 -7.86 -2.38 -9.13
N GLU A 87 -7.78 -1.32 -9.93
CA GLU A 87 -8.85 -0.35 -10.11
C GLU A 87 -9.99 -0.87 -11.00
N VAL A 88 -9.69 -1.64 -12.06
CA VAL A 88 -10.71 -2.09 -13.02
C VAL A 88 -11.45 -3.33 -12.53
N ASP A 89 -10.76 -4.27 -11.89
CA ASP A 89 -11.32 -5.52 -11.36
C ASP A 89 -11.68 -5.45 -9.88
N GLY A 90 -11.36 -4.34 -9.18
CA GLY A 90 -11.62 -4.18 -7.75
C GLY A 90 -10.77 -5.11 -6.87
N LEU A 91 -9.57 -5.47 -7.32
CA LEU A 91 -8.69 -6.42 -6.64
C LEU A 91 -7.79 -5.76 -5.61
N THR A 92 -7.44 -6.50 -4.58
CA THR A 92 -6.34 -6.12 -3.68
C THR A 92 -4.99 -6.30 -4.37
N PHE A 93 -3.94 -5.65 -3.86
CA PHE A 93 -2.60 -5.75 -4.42
C PHE A 93 -2.07 -7.20 -4.54
N PRO A 94 -2.22 -8.09 -3.53
CA PRO A 94 -1.81 -9.48 -3.65
C PRO A 94 -2.59 -10.27 -4.72
N GLU A 95 -3.87 -9.99 -4.87
CA GLU A 95 -4.72 -10.64 -5.88
C GLU A 95 -4.35 -10.20 -7.29
N ALA A 96 -4.17 -8.89 -7.52
CA ALA A 96 -3.71 -8.35 -8.79
C ALA A 96 -2.32 -8.89 -9.18
N LEU A 97 -1.40 -8.97 -8.20
CA LEU A 97 -0.08 -9.51 -8.39
C LEU A 97 -0.13 -10.98 -8.81
N LYS A 98 -0.95 -11.79 -8.12
CA LYS A 98 -1.16 -13.21 -8.43
C LYS A 98 -1.76 -13.38 -9.83
N MET A 99 -2.81 -12.66 -10.15
CA MET A 99 -3.50 -12.76 -11.43
C MET A 99 -2.57 -12.38 -12.61
N LEU A 100 -1.81 -11.28 -12.49
CA LEU A 100 -0.88 -10.88 -13.54
C LEU A 100 0.29 -11.86 -13.69
N ALA A 101 0.79 -12.44 -12.59
CA ALA A 101 1.83 -13.47 -12.61
C ALA A 101 1.34 -14.73 -13.34
N GLU A 102 0.15 -15.23 -12.99
CA GLU A 102 -0.46 -16.42 -13.62
C GLU A 102 -0.71 -16.21 -15.11
N ARG A 103 -1.28 -15.06 -15.51
CA ARG A 103 -1.53 -14.72 -16.92
C ARG A 103 -0.26 -14.62 -17.77
N ASN A 104 0.85 -14.22 -17.18
CA ASN A 104 2.13 -14.09 -17.88
C ASN A 104 3.05 -15.30 -17.67
N GLY A 105 2.59 -16.38 -17.05
CA GLY A 105 3.38 -17.60 -16.82
C GLY A 105 4.58 -17.39 -15.89
N ILE A 106 4.53 -16.37 -15.02
CA ILE A 106 5.60 -16.07 -14.07
C ILE A 106 5.29 -16.78 -12.75
N PRO A 107 6.14 -17.73 -12.30
CA PRO A 107 5.86 -18.45 -11.07
C PRO A 107 5.91 -17.50 -9.87
N MET A 108 4.86 -17.52 -9.07
CA MET A 108 4.84 -16.80 -7.80
C MET A 108 5.88 -17.38 -6.84
N PRO A 109 6.63 -16.54 -6.11
CA PRO A 109 7.51 -17.04 -5.07
C PRO A 109 6.67 -17.79 -4.03
N GLN A 110 7.06 -19.01 -3.75
CA GLN A 110 6.40 -19.80 -2.71
C GLN A 110 6.55 -19.10 -1.36
N ARG A 111 5.48 -19.08 -0.60
CA ARG A 111 5.50 -18.60 0.79
C ARG A 111 6.49 -19.48 1.56
N THR A 112 7.64 -18.93 1.90
CA THR A 112 8.60 -19.64 2.73
C THR A 112 8.11 -19.63 4.18
N GLU A 113 8.41 -20.69 4.95
CA GLU A 113 8.11 -20.76 6.40
C GLU A 113 8.61 -19.51 7.17
N TYR A 114 9.67 -18.89 6.66
CA TYR A 114 10.20 -17.63 7.19
C TYR A 114 9.26 -16.43 6.98
N SER A 115 8.49 -16.38 5.88
CA SER A 115 7.49 -15.32 5.66
C SER A 115 6.33 -15.47 6.64
N ASP A 116 5.98 -16.70 7.00
CA ASP A 116 4.92 -16.99 7.97
C ASP A 116 5.39 -16.68 9.40
N ALA A 117 6.63 -16.95 9.76
CA ALA A 117 7.21 -16.57 11.05
C ALA A 117 7.27 -15.03 11.21
N ASN A 118 7.65 -14.32 10.17
CA ASN A 118 7.70 -12.85 10.20
C ASN A 118 6.30 -12.21 10.22
N SER A 119 5.32 -12.83 9.56
CA SER A 119 3.91 -12.43 9.62
C SER A 119 3.34 -12.63 11.03
N LYS A 120 3.62 -13.77 11.67
CA LYS A 120 3.25 -14.05 13.07
C LYS A 120 3.90 -13.07 14.05
N LEU A 121 5.19 -12.77 13.85
CA LEU A 121 5.91 -11.79 14.68
C LEU A 121 5.31 -10.38 14.54
N ARG A 122 5.00 -9.95 13.32
CA ARG A 122 4.32 -8.65 13.10
C ARG A 122 2.93 -8.62 13.73
N GLY A 123 2.16 -9.69 13.63
CA GLY A 123 0.87 -9.83 14.31
C GLY A 123 1.04 -9.68 15.83
N ALA A 124 1.95 -10.43 16.42
CA ALA A 124 2.22 -10.36 17.85
C ALA A 124 2.69 -8.97 18.31
N LEU A 125 3.55 -8.29 17.52
CA LEU A 125 3.96 -6.91 17.80
C LEU A 125 2.77 -5.93 17.72
N HIS A 126 1.88 -6.12 16.75
CA HIS A 126 0.67 -5.31 16.62
C HIS A 126 -0.25 -5.47 17.83
N ASP A 127 -0.44 -6.71 18.27
CA ASP A 127 -1.25 -7.02 19.46
C ASP A 127 -0.63 -6.43 20.73
N MET A 128 0.68 -6.53 20.90
CA MET A 128 1.41 -5.89 22.01
C MET A 128 1.24 -4.37 22.01
N HIS A 129 1.35 -3.72 20.85
CA HIS A 129 1.15 -2.27 20.72
C HIS A 129 -0.29 -1.88 21.07
N ALA A 130 -1.29 -2.65 20.64
CA ALA A 130 -2.69 -2.40 20.96
C ALA A 130 -2.94 -2.50 22.48
N ILE A 131 -2.39 -3.51 23.13
CA ILE A 131 -2.48 -3.68 24.60
C ILE A 131 -1.78 -2.51 25.32
N ALA A 132 -0.58 -2.15 24.90
CA ALA A 132 0.16 -1.02 25.49
C ALA A 132 -0.60 0.30 25.34
N ALA A 133 -1.17 0.56 24.15
CA ALA A 133 -1.98 1.75 23.92
C ALA A 133 -3.19 1.82 24.88
N GLN A 134 -3.91 0.69 25.05
CA GLN A 134 -5.04 0.62 25.99
C GLN A 134 -4.60 0.88 27.44
N LEU A 135 -3.47 0.32 27.87
CA LEU A 135 -2.92 0.56 29.21
C LEU A 135 -2.56 2.02 29.44
N TYR A 136 -1.94 2.68 28.44
CA TYR A 136 -1.59 4.09 28.56
C TYR A 136 -2.82 5.00 28.57
N VAL A 137 -3.84 4.72 27.74
CA VAL A 137 -5.13 5.43 27.77
C VAL A 137 -5.78 5.27 29.15
N ALA A 138 -5.84 4.04 29.68
CA ALA A 138 -6.36 3.78 31.02
C ALA A 138 -5.53 4.50 32.11
N GLY A 139 -4.20 4.53 31.96
CA GLY A 139 -3.30 5.26 32.85
C GLY A 139 -3.58 6.77 32.86
N LEU A 140 -3.85 7.36 31.70
CA LEU A 140 -4.23 8.77 31.61
C LEU A 140 -5.56 9.05 32.30
N GLN A 141 -6.55 8.15 32.19
CA GLN A 141 -7.86 8.30 32.83
C GLN A 141 -7.84 7.97 34.32
N GLY A 142 -6.87 7.18 34.77
CA GLY A 142 -6.71 6.77 36.16
C GLY A 142 -6.24 7.90 37.10
N PRO A 143 -6.15 7.59 38.41
CA PRO A 143 -5.71 8.57 39.42
C PRO A 143 -4.27 9.05 39.18
N GLN A 144 -3.38 8.21 38.68
CA GLN A 144 -1.97 8.55 38.36
C GLN A 144 -1.86 9.54 37.17
N GLY A 145 -2.84 9.55 36.24
CA GLY A 145 -2.85 10.45 35.07
C GLY A 145 -3.33 11.88 35.37
N ARG A 146 -3.62 12.23 36.63
CA ARG A 146 -4.17 13.55 36.99
C ARG A 146 -3.28 14.71 36.51
N GLU A 147 -2.00 14.66 36.84
CA GLU A 147 -1.07 15.74 36.44
C GLU A 147 -0.94 15.86 34.91
N ALA A 148 -0.95 14.73 34.22
CA ALA A 148 -0.91 14.69 32.75
C ALA A 148 -2.19 15.30 32.15
N ARG A 149 -3.39 14.97 32.71
CA ARG A 149 -4.64 15.60 32.26
C ARG A 149 -4.65 17.09 32.52
N ASP A 150 -4.18 17.55 33.68
CA ASP A 150 -4.08 18.99 34.02
C ASP A 150 -3.12 19.70 33.08
N TYR A 151 -2.02 19.05 32.68
CA TYR A 151 -1.09 19.57 31.68
C TYR A 151 -1.75 19.69 30.30
N LEU A 152 -2.43 18.65 29.84
CA LEU A 152 -3.13 18.66 28.54
C LEU A 152 -4.20 19.74 28.48
N ALA A 153 -4.97 19.89 29.57
CA ALA A 153 -5.99 20.95 29.69
C ALA A 153 -5.38 22.36 29.60
N ARG A 154 -4.24 22.60 30.28
CA ARG A 154 -3.50 23.89 30.16
C ARG A 154 -2.97 24.14 28.75
N ARG A 155 -2.73 23.09 27.98
CA ARG A 155 -2.31 23.18 26.57
C ARG A 155 -3.49 23.33 25.61
N GLY A 156 -4.73 23.43 26.10
CA GLY A 156 -5.93 23.59 25.27
C GLY A 156 -6.40 22.32 24.57
N MET A 157 -5.94 21.14 25.01
CA MET A 157 -6.40 19.86 24.47
C MET A 157 -7.79 19.55 25.03
N SER A 158 -8.79 19.43 24.15
CA SER A 158 -10.14 19.04 24.57
C SER A 158 -10.22 17.53 24.84
N PRO A 159 -11.17 17.07 25.68
CA PRO A 159 -11.41 15.66 25.92
C PRO A 159 -11.63 14.87 24.61
N GLU A 160 -12.34 15.45 23.64
CA GLU A 160 -12.61 14.82 22.35
C GLU A 160 -11.33 14.62 21.54
N LEU A 161 -10.37 15.54 21.61
CA LEU A 161 -9.06 15.38 20.97
C LEU A 161 -8.25 14.29 21.66
N ILE A 162 -8.26 14.25 23.01
CA ILE A 162 -7.57 13.22 23.79
C ILE A 162 -8.07 11.82 23.40
N ASP A 163 -9.40 11.65 23.30
CA ASP A 163 -10.01 10.38 22.92
C ASP A 163 -9.76 10.04 21.44
N THR A 164 -9.91 11.01 20.53
CA THR A 164 -9.71 10.81 19.10
C THR A 164 -8.28 10.34 18.77
N PHE A 165 -7.28 10.95 19.43
CA PHE A 165 -5.87 10.60 19.24
C PHE A 165 -5.39 9.52 20.20
N GLN A 166 -6.27 8.96 21.02
CA GLN A 166 -5.93 7.92 22.02
C GLN A 166 -4.70 8.28 22.86
N LEU A 167 -4.66 9.52 23.35
CA LEU A 167 -3.55 9.97 24.17
C LEU A 167 -3.50 9.17 25.46
N GLY A 168 -2.31 8.73 25.82
CA GLY A 168 -2.08 7.90 26.99
C GLY A 168 -1.01 8.49 27.91
N TYR A 169 -0.92 7.94 29.11
CA TYR A 169 0.10 8.28 30.10
C TYR A 169 0.81 7.02 30.58
N SER A 170 2.13 7.05 30.53
CA SER A 170 2.99 6.02 31.12
C SER A 170 3.52 6.54 32.45
N ASP A 171 3.25 5.82 33.52
CA ASP A 171 3.84 6.11 34.83
C ASP A 171 5.36 5.85 34.77
N PRO A 172 6.20 6.81 35.20
CA PRO A 172 7.66 6.66 35.15
C PRO A 172 8.23 5.76 36.28
N SER A 173 7.39 5.13 37.12
CA SER A 173 7.83 4.24 38.23
C SER A 173 8.39 2.91 37.74
#